data_57acbfeb4c6196cc8e932c8ad908bd78
#
_entry.id   57acbfeb4c6196cc8e932c8ad908bd78
#
_cell.length_a   1.000
_cell.length_b   1.000
_cell.length_c   1.000
_cell.angle_alpha   90.00
_cell.angle_beta   90.00
_cell.angle_gamma   90.00
#
_symmetry.space_group_name_H-M   'P 1'
#
loop_
_entity.id
_entity.type
_entity.pdbx_description
1 polymer ?
#
loop_
_entity_poly.entity_id
_entity_poly.type
_entity_poly.pdbx_seq_one_letter_code
_entity_poly.pdbx_strand_id
1 'polypeptide(L)'
;RLIQRTNGRILLVEPPRPPMTSEQFDHFSELDFTGLPHWSYCGKKIPAWEMIKDSITVVRGCPGGCAFCGLGLHQGRNLVSRSPESVVGAVEKLSGQAFFHGTVSDVGGAAGNIYSHHPRNPELCKKCRRYSCIFPAFCPNYVADEKPLIELLDKIKKIPRVKHVFINSGIRLDLALKQPKLTEKIIAENVSGQISVAPEHLDAGVLRMMRKGKEGEFEAFRKIFDRVNAKTGKKQYMVPYFISNFPGCTREQMQVVDDYLAKSKWNVQQVQDFIPLPMTMGCAMYCAEILPDGTPIEVNKGLAERRAQREMLLRQHGSAHSKTQAKNKKPFKNFAKFRSGGRSGFSGRHFPRK
;
A
#
# COMPACT_ATOMS: atom_id res chain seq x y z
N ARG A 1 13.08 9.74 -24.06
CA ARG A 1 12.81 11.18 -24.13
C ARG A 1 11.48 11.42 -24.83
N LEU A 2 10.59 12.18 -24.21
CA LEU A 2 9.32 12.61 -24.80
C LEU A 2 9.34 14.12 -24.98
N ILE A 3 8.72 14.60 -26.06
CA ILE A 3 8.58 16.03 -26.34
C ILE A 3 7.09 16.33 -26.32
N GLN A 4 6.67 17.22 -25.44
CA GLN A 4 5.28 17.67 -25.34
C GLN A 4 5.19 19.16 -25.64
N ARG A 5 4.30 19.54 -26.54
CA ARG A 5 3.96 20.96 -26.78
C ARG A 5 2.75 21.33 -25.93
N THR A 6 2.89 22.34 -25.10
CA THR A 6 1.83 22.82 -24.20
C THR A 6 1.89 24.35 -24.13
N ASN A 7 0.80 25.01 -24.50
CA ASN A 7 0.65 26.48 -24.42
C ASN A 7 1.82 27.24 -25.07
N GLY A 8 2.24 26.85 -26.27
CA GLY A 8 3.33 27.48 -27.00
C GLY A 8 4.75 27.19 -26.47
N ARG A 9 4.87 26.36 -25.42
CA ARG A 9 6.14 25.91 -24.86
C ARG A 9 6.44 24.46 -25.21
N ILE A 10 7.70 24.10 -25.20
CA ILE A 10 8.16 22.72 -25.36
C ILE A 10 8.59 22.22 -24.00
N LEU A 11 7.93 21.13 -23.57
CA LEU A 11 8.35 20.36 -22.39
C LEU A 11 9.14 19.15 -22.88
N LEU A 12 10.36 19.02 -22.40
CA LEU A 12 11.22 17.88 -22.65
C LEU A 12 11.19 16.97 -21.42
N VAL A 13 10.65 15.76 -21.58
CA VAL A 13 10.61 14.75 -20.50
C VAL A 13 11.71 13.73 -20.76
N GLU A 14 12.72 13.74 -19.92
CA GLU A 14 13.79 12.75 -19.94
C GLU A 14 13.30 11.42 -19.33
N PRO A 15 13.85 10.27 -19.76
CA PRO A 15 13.52 9.01 -19.12
C PRO A 15 13.95 9.03 -17.65
N PRO A 16 13.24 8.30 -16.77
CA PRO A 16 13.66 8.18 -15.38
C PRO A 16 15.06 7.56 -15.29
N ARG A 17 15.79 7.92 -14.25
CA ARG A 17 17.08 7.29 -13.96
C ARG A 17 16.88 5.78 -13.73
N PRO A 18 17.90 4.95 -13.99
CA PRO A 18 17.89 3.55 -13.57
C PRO A 18 17.58 3.44 -12.07
N PRO A 19 16.92 2.36 -11.62
CA PRO A 19 16.74 2.09 -10.19
C PRO A 19 18.08 2.07 -9.49
N MET A 20 18.12 2.46 -8.22
CA MET A 20 19.31 2.30 -7.37
C MET A 20 19.67 0.82 -7.25
N THR A 21 20.92 0.52 -6.93
CA THR A 21 21.35 -0.82 -6.55
C THR A 21 21.01 -1.11 -5.08
N SER A 22 21.10 -2.37 -4.65
CA SER A 22 20.90 -2.74 -3.25
C SER A 22 21.94 -2.05 -2.34
N GLU A 23 23.19 -1.97 -2.77
CA GLU A 23 24.27 -1.31 -2.04
C GLU A 23 24.00 0.20 -1.87
N GLN A 24 23.47 0.84 -2.91
CA GLN A 24 23.04 2.25 -2.81
C GLN A 24 21.86 2.41 -1.85
N PHE A 25 20.92 1.46 -1.86
CA PHE A 25 19.77 1.52 -0.94
C PHE A 25 20.23 1.29 0.51
N ASP A 26 21.15 0.37 0.74
CA ASP A 26 21.76 0.14 2.06
C ASP A 26 22.48 1.42 2.53
N HIS A 27 23.36 1.97 1.70
CA HIS A 27 24.09 3.20 2.02
C HIS A 27 23.16 4.35 2.43
N PHE A 28 22.10 4.63 1.67
CA PHE A 28 21.13 5.67 2.04
C PHE A 28 20.35 5.35 3.31
N SER A 29 20.11 4.09 3.58
CA SER A 29 19.38 3.64 4.77
C SER A 29 20.23 3.66 6.03
N GLU A 30 21.53 3.65 5.89
CA GLU A 30 22.53 3.61 6.97
C GLU A 30 23.06 5.00 7.36
N LEU A 31 22.64 6.05 6.63
CA LEU A 31 22.97 7.41 7.01
C LEU A 31 22.51 7.71 8.45
N ASP A 32 23.21 8.64 9.09
CA ASP A 32 22.99 8.99 10.50
C ASP A 32 21.71 9.80 10.73
N PHE A 33 20.58 9.13 10.49
CA PHE A 33 19.28 9.68 10.88
C PHE A 33 19.06 9.51 12.39
N THR A 34 18.58 10.56 13.04
CA THR A 34 18.24 10.50 14.47
C THR A 34 17.03 9.62 14.74
N GLY A 35 16.14 9.42 13.75
CA GLY A 35 14.86 8.74 13.92
C GLY A 35 13.85 9.51 14.77
N LEU A 36 14.17 10.75 15.17
CA LEU A 36 13.34 11.60 16.03
C LEU A 36 12.62 12.68 15.21
N PRO A 37 11.51 13.23 15.74
CA PRO A 37 10.89 14.42 15.17
C PRO A 37 11.87 15.59 15.10
N HIS A 38 11.71 16.43 14.08
CA HIS A 38 12.52 17.63 13.98
C HIS A 38 12.32 18.54 15.21
N TRP A 39 13.38 19.13 15.72
CA TRP A 39 13.38 19.93 16.94
C TRP A 39 12.35 21.08 16.93
N SER A 40 12.00 21.63 15.76
CA SER A 40 11.00 22.70 15.62
C SER A 40 9.59 22.32 16.09
N TYR A 41 9.31 21.03 16.24
CA TYR A 41 8.03 20.57 16.80
C TYR A 41 7.94 20.74 18.33
N CYS A 42 9.05 21.07 19.00
CA CYS A 42 9.06 21.43 20.43
C CYS A 42 8.28 20.49 21.34
N GLY A 43 8.48 19.18 21.17
CA GLY A 43 7.78 18.14 21.97
C GLY A 43 6.30 17.91 21.63
N LYS A 44 5.76 18.58 20.60
CA LYS A 44 4.39 18.32 20.14
C LYS A 44 4.28 16.90 19.59
N LYS A 45 3.19 16.22 19.91
CA LYS A 45 2.89 14.89 19.36
C LYS A 45 2.61 14.98 17.86
N ILE A 46 3.37 14.21 17.06
CA ILE A 46 3.22 14.13 15.61
C ILE A 46 2.60 12.75 15.28
N PRO A 47 1.30 12.70 14.91
CA PRO A 47 0.63 11.42 14.65
C PRO A 47 1.32 10.58 13.58
N ALA A 48 1.84 11.20 12.50
CA ALA A 48 2.56 10.50 11.44
C ALA A 48 3.83 9.82 11.96
N TRP A 49 4.62 10.49 12.80
CA TRP A 49 5.81 9.89 13.40
C TRP A 49 5.47 8.72 14.33
N GLU A 50 4.43 8.86 15.15
CA GLU A 50 3.97 7.78 16.03
C GLU A 50 3.57 6.51 15.26
N MET A 51 3.08 6.67 14.02
CA MET A 51 2.68 5.54 13.18
C MET A 51 3.86 4.79 12.57
N ILE A 52 4.98 5.48 12.29
CA ILE A 52 6.07 4.93 11.48
C ILE A 52 7.38 4.76 12.25
N LYS A 53 7.52 5.32 13.44
CA LYS A 53 8.79 5.35 14.21
C LYS A 53 9.42 3.98 14.44
N ASP A 54 8.60 2.95 14.54
CA ASP A 54 9.01 1.57 14.80
C ASP A 54 8.95 0.69 13.52
N SER A 55 8.90 1.30 12.32
CA SER A 55 8.84 0.60 11.04
C SER A 55 10.17 0.64 10.28
N ILE A 56 10.45 -0.41 9.53
CA ILE A 56 11.65 -0.52 8.69
C ILE A 56 11.23 -0.77 7.23
N THR A 57 11.63 0.13 6.34
CA THR A 57 11.46 -0.07 4.90
C THR A 57 12.58 -0.99 4.39
N VAL A 58 12.20 -2.15 3.85
CA VAL A 58 13.16 -3.17 3.40
C VAL A 58 13.21 -3.33 1.88
N VAL A 59 12.20 -2.81 1.17
CA VAL A 59 12.10 -2.91 -0.28
C VAL A 59 11.45 -1.68 -0.88
N ARG A 60 11.92 -1.26 -2.05
CA ARG A 60 11.33 -0.21 -2.88
C ARG A 60 10.97 -0.75 -4.26
N GLY A 61 10.00 -0.09 -4.91
CA GLY A 61 9.43 -0.52 -6.17
C GLY A 61 8.19 -1.39 -5.98
N CYS A 62 7.46 -1.65 -7.08
CA CYS A 62 6.30 -2.53 -7.08
C CYS A 62 6.11 -3.21 -8.43
N PRO A 63 6.04 -4.55 -8.49
CA PRO A 63 5.88 -5.30 -9.74
C PRO A 63 4.45 -5.33 -10.24
N GLY A 64 3.49 -4.77 -9.46
CA GLY A 64 2.05 -4.93 -9.66
C GLY A 64 1.50 -4.24 -10.89
N GLY A 65 1.85 -2.98 -11.12
CA GLY A 65 1.35 -2.19 -12.25
C GLY A 65 -0.17 -1.99 -12.22
N CYS A 66 -0.79 -1.92 -11.03
CA CYS A 66 -2.21 -1.69 -10.87
C CYS A 66 -2.61 -0.34 -11.49
N ALA A 67 -3.75 -0.33 -12.20
CA ALA A 67 -4.16 0.83 -13.02
C ALA A 67 -4.42 2.11 -12.20
N PHE A 68 -4.76 1.98 -10.92
CA PHE A 68 -5.04 3.09 -10.02
C PHE A 68 -3.82 3.59 -9.23
N CYS A 69 -2.71 2.86 -9.25
CA CYS A 69 -1.62 3.05 -8.28
C CYS A 69 -0.41 3.75 -8.90
N GLY A 70 0.07 4.79 -8.22
CA GLY A 70 1.27 5.53 -8.62
C GLY A 70 2.61 4.95 -8.12
N LEU A 71 2.61 3.88 -7.31
CA LEU A 71 3.84 3.33 -6.74
C LEU A 71 4.85 2.88 -7.80
N GLY A 72 4.37 2.18 -8.85
CA GLY A 72 5.23 1.77 -9.95
C GLY A 72 5.79 2.92 -10.78
N LEU A 73 5.10 4.08 -10.77
CA LEU A 73 5.57 5.31 -11.43
C LEU A 73 6.58 6.07 -10.57
N HIS A 74 6.33 6.12 -9.26
CA HIS A 74 7.15 6.85 -8.29
C HIS A 74 8.43 6.09 -7.90
N GLN A 75 8.32 4.79 -7.58
CA GLN A 75 9.43 3.97 -7.09
C GLN A 75 10.02 3.03 -8.16
N GLY A 76 9.36 2.93 -9.32
CA GLY A 76 9.75 2.01 -10.37
C GLY A 76 9.11 0.62 -10.25
N ARG A 77 9.21 -0.15 -11.34
CA ARG A 77 8.72 -1.54 -11.42
C ARG A 77 9.74 -2.55 -10.91
N ASN A 78 11.01 -2.21 -11.01
CA ASN A 78 12.08 -3.05 -10.53
C ASN A 78 12.14 -2.94 -9.00
N LEU A 79 12.15 -4.09 -8.36
CA LEU A 79 12.29 -4.15 -6.92
C LEU A 79 13.76 -4.01 -6.54
N VAL A 80 14.01 -3.20 -5.55
CA VAL A 80 15.32 -3.05 -4.92
C VAL A 80 15.13 -3.31 -3.44
N SER A 81 15.79 -4.36 -2.93
CA SER A 81 15.71 -4.76 -1.53
C SER A 81 17.01 -4.40 -0.83
N ARG A 82 16.90 -4.05 0.43
CA ARG A 82 18.06 -3.92 1.32
C ARG A 82 18.65 -5.30 1.60
N SER A 83 19.95 -5.34 1.86
CA SER A 83 20.61 -6.56 2.35
C SER A 83 20.04 -6.95 3.73
N PRO A 84 20.04 -8.24 4.08
CA PRO A 84 19.66 -8.67 5.42
C PRO A 84 20.49 -8.00 6.51
N GLU A 85 21.77 -7.79 6.28
CA GLU A 85 22.72 -7.18 7.20
C GLU A 85 22.36 -5.72 7.47
N SER A 86 22.06 -4.95 6.43
CA SER A 86 21.61 -3.55 6.54
C SER A 86 20.30 -3.45 7.31
N VAL A 87 19.34 -4.37 7.07
CA VAL A 87 18.05 -4.38 7.80
C VAL A 87 18.25 -4.75 9.26
N VAL A 88 19.06 -5.76 9.57
CA VAL A 88 19.37 -6.17 10.95
C VAL A 88 20.03 -5.01 11.70
N GLY A 89 21.06 -4.38 11.14
CA GLY A 89 21.71 -3.21 11.74
C GLY A 89 20.76 -2.03 12.00
N ALA A 90 19.80 -1.80 11.08
CA ALA A 90 18.77 -0.77 11.28
C ALA A 90 17.83 -1.11 12.45
N VAL A 91 17.46 -2.39 12.62
CA VAL A 91 16.63 -2.83 13.75
C VAL A 91 17.41 -2.77 15.06
N GLU A 92 18.70 -3.11 15.06
CA GLU A 92 19.59 -2.96 16.22
C GLU A 92 19.68 -1.48 16.65
N LYS A 93 19.91 -0.57 15.68
CA LYS A 93 19.93 0.89 15.93
C LYS A 93 18.57 1.37 16.47
N LEU A 94 17.44 0.90 15.89
CA LEU A 94 16.10 1.17 16.38
C LEU A 94 15.88 0.65 17.79
N SER A 95 16.33 -0.56 18.10
CA SER A 95 16.17 -1.19 19.42
C SER A 95 16.92 -0.44 20.54
N GLY A 96 17.95 0.35 20.18
CA GLY A 96 18.68 1.25 21.06
C GLY A 96 17.94 2.54 21.42
N GLN A 97 16.90 2.92 20.67
CA GLN A 97 16.18 4.17 20.88
C GLN A 97 15.36 4.15 22.18
N ALA A 98 15.28 5.32 22.86
CA ALA A 98 14.54 5.44 24.10
C ALA A 98 13.02 5.20 23.94
N PHE A 99 12.47 5.50 22.77
CA PHE A 99 11.06 5.28 22.46
C PHE A 99 10.71 3.86 22.04
N PHE A 100 11.69 2.98 21.86
CA PHE A 100 11.44 1.60 21.41
C PHE A 100 11.03 0.70 22.57
N HIS A 101 9.88 0.07 22.45
CA HIS A 101 9.29 -0.79 23.49
C HIS A 101 9.25 -2.28 23.13
N GLY A 102 10.06 -2.69 22.16
CA GLY A 102 10.22 -4.10 21.79
C GLY A 102 9.40 -4.54 20.58
N THR A 103 8.73 -3.62 19.88
CA THR A 103 7.91 -3.96 18.71
C THR A 103 8.47 -3.29 17.46
N VAL A 104 8.84 -4.10 16.47
CA VAL A 104 9.01 -3.64 15.09
C VAL A 104 7.64 -3.68 14.44
N SER A 105 7.06 -2.50 14.19
CA SER A 105 5.67 -2.37 13.77
C SER A 105 5.43 -2.78 12.32
N ASP A 106 6.43 -2.64 11.46
CA ASP A 106 6.37 -3.08 10.07
C ASP A 106 7.76 -3.39 9.50
N VAL A 107 7.90 -4.53 8.84
CA VAL A 107 9.03 -4.89 7.98
C VAL A 107 8.49 -4.97 6.57
N GLY A 108 8.50 -3.84 5.84
CA GLY A 108 7.70 -3.77 4.64
C GLY A 108 8.19 -2.80 3.57
N GLY A 109 7.27 -2.49 2.67
CA GLY A 109 7.48 -1.62 1.52
C GLY A 109 6.16 -1.35 0.79
N ALA A 110 6.16 -1.38 -0.54
CA ALA A 110 4.95 -1.21 -1.35
C ALA A 110 3.92 -2.35 -1.14
N ALA A 111 4.37 -3.51 -0.70
CA ALA A 111 3.58 -4.60 -0.15
C ALA A 111 4.44 -5.41 0.83
N GLY A 112 3.82 -6.07 1.79
CA GLY A 112 4.53 -6.79 2.85
C GLY A 112 5.18 -8.10 2.40
N ASN A 113 4.86 -8.60 1.22
CA ASN A 113 5.33 -9.90 0.74
C ASN A 113 6.12 -9.84 -0.59
N ILE A 114 6.94 -8.78 -0.78
CA ILE A 114 7.72 -8.59 -2.02
C ILE A 114 9.23 -8.46 -1.79
N TYR A 115 9.72 -8.71 -0.60
CA TYR A 115 11.15 -8.59 -0.28
C TYR A 115 11.98 -9.59 -1.08
N SER A 116 13.11 -9.12 -1.61
CA SER A 116 14.11 -9.91 -2.38
C SER A 116 13.59 -10.55 -3.68
N HIS A 117 12.41 -10.13 -4.16
CA HIS A 117 11.98 -10.57 -5.48
C HIS A 117 12.82 -9.92 -6.57
N HIS A 118 13.17 -10.68 -7.60
CA HIS A 118 14.09 -10.25 -8.64
C HIS A 118 13.78 -10.92 -9.98
N PRO A 119 14.31 -10.41 -11.10
CA PRO A 119 14.29 -11.13 -12.36
C PRO A 119 15.36 -12.21 -12.41
N ARG A 120 15.07 -13.37 -13.04
CA ARG A 120 16.09 -14.42 -13.33
C ARG A 120 17.20 -13.88 -14.23
N ASN A 121 16.81 -13.11 -15.24
CA ASN A 121 17.71 -12.45 -16.17
C ASN A 121 17.38 -10.94 -16.23
N PRO A 122 18.18 -10.08 -15.58
CA PRO A 122 17.99 -8.64 -15.57
C PRO A 122 18.07 -7.99 -16.96
N GLU A 123 18.85 -8.54 -17.89
CA GLU A 123 19.03 -7.98 -19.23
C GLU A 123 17.71 -7.96 -20.01
N LEU A 124 16.88 -9.00 -19.84
CA LEU A 124 15.55 -9.04 -20.47
C LEU A 124 14.64 -7.91 -19.97
N CYS A 125 14.84 -7.45 -18.74
CA CYS A 125 14.04 -6.37 -18.15
C CYS A 125 14.39 -5.00 -18.71
N LYS A 126 15.60 -4.77 -19.19
CA LYS A 126 16.04 -3.48 -19.77
C LYS A 126 15.21 -3.06 -20.98
N LYS A 127 14.74 -4.02 -21.78
CA LYS A 127 13.92 -3.80 -22.98
C LYS A 127 12.44 -4.14 -22.78
N CYS A 128 12.07 -4.55 -21.55
CA CYS A 128 10.71 -5.02 -21.26
C CYS A 128 9.70 -3.87 -21.27
N ARG A 129 8.60 -4.02 -22.05
CA ARG A 129 7.50 -3.05 -22.13
C ARG A 129 6.26 -3.44 -21.32
N ARG A 130 6.32 -4.53 -20.54
CA ARG A 130 5.19 -4.92 -19.68
C ARG A 130 4.96 -3.88 -18.58
N TYR A 131 3.70 -3.58 -18.30
CA TYR A 131 3.32 -2.71 -17.19
C TYR A 131 3.40 -3.43 -15.84
N SER A 132 3.29 -4.77 -15.82
CA SER A 132 3.26 -5.59 -14.65
C SER A 132 4.08 -6.85 -14.84
N CYS A 133 4.78 -7.30 -13.79
CA CYS A 133 5.44 -8.60 -13.75
C CYS A 133 4.53 -9.73 -13.29
N ILE A 134 3.34 -9.39 -12.78
CA ILE A 134 2.43 -10.34 -12.15
C ILE A 134 1.02 -10.37 -12.78
N PHE A 135 0.65 -9.37 -13.57
CA PHE A 135 -0.64 -9.29 -14.25
C PHE A 135 -0.46 -9.16 -15.78
N PRO A 136 -1.34 -9.76 -16.62
CA PRO A 136 -2.45 -10.67 -16.30
C PRO A 136 -1.99 -12.07 -15.88
N ALA A 137 -0.71 -12.36 -16.06
CA ALA A 137 -0.05 -13.59 -15.63
C ALA A 137 1.37 -13.27 -15.15
N PHE A 138 1.87 -14.09 -14.25
CA PHE A 138 3.25 -13.98 -13.77
C PHE A 138 4.22 -14.04 -14.94
N CYS A 139 5.17 -13.11 -14.95
CA CYS A 139 6.26 -13.11 -15.90
C CYS A 139 7.17 -14.32 -15.63
N PRO A 140 7.51 -15.15 -16.64
CA PRO A 140 8.43 -16.28 -16.42
C PRO A 140 9.81 -15.86 -15.91
N ASN A 141 10.20 -14.61 -16.17
CA ASN A 141 11.45 -14.02 -15.68
C ASN A 141 11.38 -13.49 -14.25
N TYR A 142 10.20 -13.47 -13.63
CA TYR A 142 10.00 -12.93 -12.27
C TYR A 142 10.11 -14.05 -11.23
N VAL A 143 11.01 -13.87 -10.27
CA VAL A 143 11.20 -14.77 -9.15
C VAL A 143 10.57 -14.18 -7.90
N ALA A 144 9.63 -14.89 -7.32
CA ALA A 144 8.94 -14.55 -6.08
C ALA A 144 9.30 -15.58 -5.01
N ASP A 145 10.58 -15.63 -4.61
CA ASP A 145 11.05 -16.55 -3.57
C ASP A 145 10.58 -16.05 -2.19
N GLU A 146 10.00 -16.94 -1.42
CA GLU A 146 9.50 -16.66 -0.07
C GLU A 146 10.57 -16.78 1.03
N LYS A 147 11.63 -17.56 0.75
CA LYS A 147 12.67 -17.92 1.73
C LYS A 147 13.43 -16.71 2.28
N PRO A 148 13.87 -15.72 1.46
CA PRO A 148 14.64 -14.58 1.98
C PRO A 148 13.88 -13.76 3.03
N LEU A 149 12.56 -13.56 2.86
CA LEU A 149 11.79 -12.80 3.84
C LEU A 149 11.56 -13.62 5.12
N ILE A 150 11.32 -14.93 5.00
CA ILE A 150 11.20 -15.82 6.15
C ILE A 150 12.48 -15.74 7.00
N GLU A 151 13.65 -15.90 6.39
CA GLU A 151 14.95 -15.85 7.06
C GLU A 151 15.22 -14.48 7.69
N LEU A 152 14.87 -13.39 6.99
CA LEU A 152 15.01 -12.04 7.51
C LEU A 152 14.18 -11.83 8.78
N LEU A 153 12.90 -12.24 8.77
CA LEU A 153 12.00 -12.12 9.93
C LEU A 153 12.55 -12.92 11.13
N ASP A 154 13.11 -14.10 10.88
CA ASP A 154 13.72 -14.92 11.93
C ASP A 154 15.04 -14.30 12.49
N LYS A 155 15.84 -13.65 11.64
CA LYS A 155 17.02 -12.90 12.07
C LYS A 155 16.62 -11.71 12.96
N ILE A 156 15.63 -10.91 12.54
CA ILE A 156 15.14 -9.75 13.30
C ILE A 156 14.60 -10.17 14.67
N LYS A 157 13.86 -11.28 14.73
CA LYS A 157 13.27 -11.79 15.99
C LYS A 157 14.33 -12.19 17.03
N LYS A 158 15.56 -12.48 16.60
CA LYS A 158 16.68 -12.85 17.50
C LYS A 158 17.42 -11.63 18.08
N ILE A 159 17.14 -10.41 17.61
CA ILE A 159 17.81 -9.20 18.10
C ILE A 159 17.38 -8.93 19.54
N PRO A 160 18.33 -8.67 20.46
CA PRO A 160 18.01 -8.31 21.84
C PRO A 160 17.01 -7.15 21.90
N ARG A 161 16.08 -7.15 22.89
CA ARG A 161 15.00 -6.20 23.08
C ARG A 161 13.86 -6.27 22.03
N VAL A 162 13.98 -7.00 20.91
CA VAL A 162 12.89 -7.23 19.97
C VAL A 162 11.99 -8.35 20.51
N LYS A 163 10.75 -8.02 20.80
CA LYS A 163 9.73 -8.97 21.31
C LYS A 163 8.75 -9.36 20.20
N HIS A 164 8.39 -8.39 19.36
CA HIS A 164 7.41 -8.57 18.31
C HIS A 164 7.93 -7.99 16.98
N VAL A 165 7.69 -8.72 15.89
CA VAL A 165 7.99 -8.29 14.53
C VAL A 165 6.72 -8.45 13.71
N PHE A 166 6.16 -7.35 13.22
CA PHE A 166 4.92 -7.36 12.46
C PHE A 166 5.13 -6.93 11.00
N ILE A 167 4.18 -7.32 10.16
CA ILE A 167 4.01 -6.85 8.80
C ILE A 167 2.65 -6.16 8.73
N ASN A 168 2.67 -4.82 8.72
CA ASN A 168 1.49 -3.98 8.58
C ASN A 168 1.30 -3.46 7.15
N SER A 169 2.32 -3.52 6.32
CA SER A 169 2.23 -3.30 4.87
C SER A 169 1.23 -4.29 4.28
N GLY A 170 0.33 -3.80 3.42
CA GLY A 170 -0.72 -4.63 2.84
C GLY A 170 -0.17 -5.83 2.07
N ILE A 171 -0.80 -6.99 2.26
CA ILE A 171 -0.40 -8.22 1.58
C ILE A 171 -1.02 -8.28 0.19
N ARG A 172 -0.21 -8.57 -0.82
CA ARG A 172 -0.69 -8.88 -2.17
C ARG A 172 -1.16 -10.32 -2.24
N LEU A 173 -2.45 -10.50 -2.55
CA LEU A 173 -3.11 -11.81 -2.54
C LEU A 173 -2.57 -12.75 -3.62
N ASP A 174 -2.35 -12.23 -4.83
CA ASP A 174 -1.76 -12.96 -5.96
C ASP A 174 -0.38 -13.57 -5.63
N LEU A 175 0.44 -12.83 -4.89
CA LEU A 175 1.74 -13.31 -4.39
C LEU A 175 1.58 -14.23 -3.18
N ALA A 176 0.68 -13.91 -2.25
CA ALA A 176 0.44 -14.72 -1.05
C ALA A 176 0.07 -16.18 -1.40
N LEU A 177 -0.76 -16.36 -2.43
CA LEU A 177 -1.12 -17.68 -2.93
C LEU A 177 0.05 -18.44 -3.61
N LYS A 178 1.11 -17.72 -4.02
CA LYS A 178 2.34 -18.30 -4.57
C LYS A 178 3.43 -18.52 -3.52
N GLN A 179 3.24 -17.97 -2.32
CA GLN A 179 4.19 -18.00 -1.21
C GLN A 179 3.54 -18.62 0.03
N PRO A 180 3.14 -19.91 -0.01
CA PRO A 180 2.32 -20.53 1.05
C PRO A 180 3.01 -20.56 2.42
N LYS A 181 4.33 -20.84 2.48
CA LYS A 181 5.08 -20.90 3.73
C LYS A 181 5.22 -19.52 4.37
N LEU A 182 5.54 -18.50 3.56
CA LEU A 182 5.61 -17.11 4.03
C LEU A 182 4.24 -16.63 4.50
N THR A 183 3.18 -16.91 3.75
CA THR A 183 1.82 -16.52 4.09
C THR A 183 1.38 -17.12 5.42
N GLU A 184 1.60 -18.45 5.63
CA GLU A 184 1.30 -19.10 6.89
C GLU A 184 2.14 -18.51 8.05
N LYS A 185 3.43 -18.25 7.84
CA LYS A 185 4.30 -17.65 8.85
C LYS A 185 3.83 -16.23 9.21
N ILE A 186 3.52 -15.39 8.22
CA ILE A 186 3.01 -14.03 8.48
C ILE A 186 1.76 -14.09 9.35
N ILE A 187 0.77 -14.90 8.98
CA ILE A 187 -0.49 -15.04 9.72
C ILE A 187 -0.23 -15.60 11.13
N ALA A 188 0.64 -16.61 11.24
CA ALA A 188 0.90 -17.26 12.50
C ALA A 188 1.71 -16.40 13.48
N GLU A 189 2.68 -15.60 13.01
CA GLU A 189 3.68 -14.98 13.86
C GLU A 189 3.79 -13.44 13.73
N ASN A 190 3.45 -12.88 12.56
CA ASN A 190 3.80 -11.50 12.21
C ASN A 190 2.58 -10.58 12.02
N VAL A 191 1.43 -10.94 12.58
CA VAL A 191 0.20 -10.13 12.61
C VAL A 191 -0.08 -9.66 14.02
N SER A 192 -0.32 -8.35 14.18
CA SER A 192 -0.59 -7.70 15.46
C SER A 192 -2.06 -7.81 15.95
N GLY A 193 -2.83 -8.74 15.38
CA GLY A 193 -4.27 -8.91 15.61
C GLY A 193 -5.12 -8.48 14.40
N GLN A 194 -4.59 -7.64 13.52
CA GLN A 194 -5.24 -7.26 12.26
C GLN A 194 -4.25 -7.35 11.10
N ILE A 195 -4.69 -7.94 9.98
CA ILE A 195 -3.94 -7.98 8.74
C ILE A 195 -4.64 -7.17 7.66
N SER A 196 -3.91 -6.26 7.05
CA SER A 196 -4.41 -5.46 5.92
C SER A 196 -4.24 -6.25 4.62
N VAL A 197 -5.32 -6.42 3.89
CA VAL A 197 -5.34 -7.08 2.59
C VAL A 197 -6.02 -6.20 1.57
N ALA A 198 -5.57 -6.25 0.33
CA ALA A 198 -6.00 -5.35 -0.72
C ALA A 198 -6.64 -6.13 -1.89
N PRO A 199 -7.86 -6.69 -1.74
CA PRO A 199 -8.60 -7.25 -2.86
C PRO A 199 -8.98 -6.20 -3.90
N GLU A 200 -9.22 -4.96 -3.48
CA GLU A 200 -9.68 -3.79 -4.22
C GLU A 200 -11.11 -3.93 -4.77
N HIS A 201 -11.46 -5.07 -5.34
CA HIS A 201 -12.77 -5.45 -5.83
C HIS A 201 -12.93 -6.99 -5.84
N LEU A 202 -14.14 -7.50 -6.15
CA LEU A 202 -14.40 -8.95 -6.27
C LEU A 202 -14.93 -9.33 -7.66
N ASP A 203 -15.46 -8.39 -8.43
CA ASP A 203 -15.90 -8.63 -9.81
C ASP A 203 -14.71 -8.81 -10.75
N ALA A 204 -14.74 -9.86 -11.59
CA ALA A 204 -13.66 -10.23 -12.49
C ALA A 204 -13.38 -9.15 -13.55
N GLY A 205 -14.41 -8.46 -14.04
CA GLY A 205 -14.29 -7.39 -15.04
C GLY A 205 -13.58 -6.17 -14.45
N VAL A 206 -14.00 -5.75 -13.25
CA VAL A 206 -13.40 -4.62 -12.55
C VAL A 206 -11.95 -4.93 -12.17
N LEU A 207 -11.66 -6.11 -11.64
CA LEU A 207 -10.29 -6.54 -11.32
C LEU A 207 -9.37 -6.53 -12.55
N ARG A 208 -9.91 -6.93 -13.72
CA ARG A 208 -9.18 -6.88 -15.00
C ARG A 208 -8.86 -5.44 -15.40
N MET A 209 -9.84 -4.53 -15.31
CA MET A 209 -9.65 -3.10 -15.59
C MET A 209 -8.65 -2.48 -14.59
N MET A 210 -8.72 -2.84 -13.33
CA MET A 210 -7.77 -2.42 -12.27
C MET A 210 -6.37 -3.01 -12.45
N ARG A 211 -6.19 -4.03 -13.29
CA ARG A 211 -4.94 -4.83 -13.40
C ARG A 211 -4.53 -5.40 -12.04
N LYS A 212 -5.51 -5.92 -11.30
CA LYS A 212 -5.33 -6.37 -9.93
C LYS A 212 -5.90 -7.77 -9.74
N GLY A 213 -5.02 -8.75 -9.52
CA GLY A 213 -5.42 -10.12 -9.15
C GLY A 213 -6.45 -10.80 -10.06
N LYS A 214 -7.08 -11.81 -9.52
CA LYS A 214 -8.14 -12.59 -10.17
C LYS A 214 -9.30 -12.79 -9.21
N GLU A 215 -10.48 -13.03 -9.77
CA GLU A 215 -11.62 -13.50 -9.00
C GLU A 215 -11.26 -14.75 -8.19
N GLY A 216 -11.79 -14.84 -6.97
CA GLY A 216 -11.55 -15.96 -6.06
C GLY A 216 -10.25 -15.90 -5.25
N GLU A 217 -9.27 -15.06 -5.58
CA GLU A 217 -8.02 -14.96 -4.82
C GLU A 217 -8.25 -14.49 -3.38
N PHE A 218 -9.19 -13.58 -3.16
CA PHE A 218 -9.53 -13.13 -1.82
C PHE A 218 -10.12 -14.25 -0.96
N GLU A 219 -11.04 -15.01 -1.51
CA GLU A 219 -11.64 -16.16 -0.81
C GLU A 219 -10.61 -17.27 -0.55
N ALA A 220 -9.73 -17.55 -1.50
CA ALA A 220 -8.65 -18.50 -1.31
C ALA A 220 -7.71 -18.08 -0.17
N PHE A 221 -7.34 -16.80 -0.10
CA PHE A 221 -6.54 -16.27 1.00
C PHE A 221 -7.30 -16.34 2.34
N ARG A 222 -8.60 -16.02 2.35
CA ARG A 222 -9.44 -16.10 3.54
C ARG A 222 -9.43 -17.51 4.14
N LYS A 223 -9.55 -18.53 3.30
CA LYS A 223 -9.46 -19.94 3.75
C LYS A 223 -8.12 -20.27 4.40
N ILE A 224 -7.01 -19.74 3.86
CA ILE A 224 -5.68 -19.91 4.49
C ILE A 224 -5.66 -19.21 5.84
N PHE A 225 -6.14 -17.96 5.90
CA PHE A 225 -6.17 -17.16 7.11
C PHE A 225 -6.98 -17.82 8.24
N ASP A 226 -8.19 -18.30 7.93
CA ASP A 226 -9.07 -18.98 8.88
C ASP A 226 -8.43 -20.29 9.38
N ARG A 227 -7.84 -21.08 8.48
CA ARG A 227 -7.13 -22.32 8.82
C ARG A 227 -5.96 -22.08 9.77
N VAL A 228 -5.13 -21.07 9.50
CA VAL A 228 -3.96 -20.76 10.32
C VAL A 228 -4.40 -20.24 11.69
N ASN A 229 -5.42 -19.40 11.77
CA ASN A 229 -5.98 -18.93 13.03
C ASN A 229 -6.54 -20.07 13.88
N ALA A 230 -7.29 -20.99 13.27
CA ALA A 230 -7.78 -22.17 13.96
C ALA A 230 -6.65 -23.04 14.51
N LYS A 231 -5.58 -23.26 13.72
CA LYS A 231 -4.39 -24.01 14.13
C LYS A 231 -3.62 -23.37 15.27
N THR A 232 -3.51 -22.02 15.27
CA THR A 232 -2.73 -21.27 16.27
C THR A 232 -3.54 -20.82 17.48
N GLY A 233 -4.85 -20.98 17.48
CA GLY A 233 -5.77 -20.50 18.51
C GLY A 233 -5.87 -18.96 18.59
N LYS A 234 -5.39 -18.24 17.58
CA LYS A 234 -5.37 -16.77 17.57
C LYS A 234 -6.69 -16.18 17.08
N LYS A 235 -7.11 -15.08 17.72
CA LYS A 235 -8.23 -14.25 17.27
C LYS A 235 -7.70 -13.05 16.51
N GLN A 236 -7.54 -13.20 15.20
CA GLN A 236 -7.09 -12.14 14.31
C GLN A 236 -8.18 -11.77 13.32
N TYR A 237 -8.09 -10.58 12.75
CA TYR A 237 -9.09 -10.03 11.85
C TYR A 237 -8.43 -9.56 10.55
N MET A 238 -9.12 -9.78 9.42
CA MET A 238 -8.73 -9.15 8.16
C MET A 238 -9.38 -7.79 8.00
N VAL A 239 -8.60 -6.83 7.48
CA VAL A 239 -9.08 -5.51 7.10
C VAL A 239 -8.95 -5.38 5.58
N PRO A 240 -10.00 -5.72 4.83
CA PRO A 240 -9.98 -5.63 3.39
C PRO A 240 -10.12 -4.17 2.93
N TYR A 241 -9.31 -3.77 1.97
CA TYR A 241 -9.44 -2.50 1.27
C TYR A 241 -10.18 -2.71 -0.05
N PHE A 242 -11.28 -1.96 -0.23
CA PHE A 242 -12.05 -1.92 -1.47
C PHE A 242 -12.02 -0.51 -2.07
N ILE A 243 -12.03 -0.46 -3.39
CA ILE A 243 -12.10 0.79 -4.16
C ILE A 243 -13.48 0.88 -4.80
N SER A 244 -14.24 1.92 -4.46
CA SER A 244 -15.47 2.28 -5.14
C SER A 244 -15.21 3.22 -6.31
N ASN A 245 -16.11 3.24 -7.27
CA ASN A 245 -16.09 4.20 -8.40
C ASN A 245 -14.85 4.13 -9.31
N PHE A 246 -14.25 2.95 -9.44
CA PHE A 246 -13.21 2.79 -10.45
C PHE A 246 -13.79 3.00 -11.86
N PRO A 247 -13.10 3.67 -12.81
CA PRO A 247 -13.60 3.88 -14.15
C PRO A 247 -14.06 2.57 -14.81
N GLY A 248 -15.31 2.55 -15.30
CA GLY A 248 -15.95 1.37 -15.86
C GLY A 248 -16.60 0.43 -14.82
N CYS A 249 -16.54 0.75 -13.52
CA CYS A 249 -17.25 -0.01 -12.50
C CYS A 249 -18.71 0.46 -12.39
N THR A 250 -19.65 -0.42 -12.72
CA THR A 250 -21.08 -0.18 -12.60
C THR A 250 -21.60 -0.47 -11.19
N ARG A 251 -22.85 -0.07 -10.92
CA ARG A 251 -23.52 -0.37 -9.65
C ARG A 251 -23.75 -1.87 -9.46
N GLU A 252 -24.06 -2.59 -10.53
CA GLU A 252 -24.27 -4.04 -10.52
C GLU A 252 -22.97 -4.77 -10.16
N GLN A 253 -21.85 -4.31 -10.69
CA GLN A 253 -20.53 -4.86 -10.33
C GLN A 253 -20.17 -4.55 -8.88
N MET A 254 -20.52 -3.36 -8.37
CA MET A 254 -20.33 -3.04 -6.96
C MET A 254 -21.22 -3.90 -6.05
N GLN A 255 -22.44 -4.28 -6.52
CA GLN A 255 -23.32 -5.17 -5.79
C GLN A 255 -22.66 -6.52 -5.49
N VAL A 256 -21.78 -7.03 -6.36
CA VAL A 256 -21.01 -8.26 -6.12
C VAL A 256 -20.22 -8.19 -4.80
N VAL A 257 -19.65 -7.02 -4.49
CA VAL A 257 -18.90 -6.81 -3.23
C VAL A 257 -19.86 -6.68 -2.06
N ASP A 258 -20.96 -5.94 -2.20
CA ASP A 258 -21.99 -5.75 -1.15
C ASP A 258 -22.60 -7.12 -0.75
N ASP A 259 -22.97 -7.94 -1.74
CA ASP A 259 -23.53 -9.29 -1.52
C ASP A 259 -22.53 -10.20 -0.79
N TYR A 260 -21.25 -10.13 -1.16
CA TYR A 260 -20.21 -10.87 -0.48
C TYR A 260 -20.08 -10.45 0.99
N LEU A 261 -20.08 -9.15 1.25
CA LEU A 261 -20.00 -8.59 2.61
C LEU A 261 -21.23 -8.99 3.43
N ALA A 262 -22.43 -8.93 2.84
CA ALA A 262 -23.68 -9.35 3.47
C ALA A 262 -23.66 -10.85 3.84
N LYS A 263 -23.30 -11.73 2.89
CA LYS A 263 -23.16 -13.17 3.09
C LYS A 263 -22.16 -13.53 4.17
N SER A 264 -21.06 -12.79 4.21
CA SER A 264 -19.98 -12.99 5.19
C SER A 264 -20.24 -12.29 6.53
N LYS A 265 -21.32 -11.51 6.66
CA LYS A 265 -21.65 -10.68 7.81
C LYS A 265 -20.48 -9.75 8.19
N TRP A 266 -19.82 -9.21 7.18
CA TRP A 266 -18.60 -8.43 7.34
C TRP A 266 -18.87 -6.95 7.19
N ASN A 267 -18.44 -6.17 8.16
CA ASN A 267 -18.56 -4.72 8.14
C ASN A 267 -17.24 -4.08 7.78
N VAL A 268 -17.17 -3.46 6.62
CA VAL A 268 -16.01 -2.68 6.18
C VAL A 268 -16.04 -1.32 6.88
N GLN A 269 -14.92 -0.92 7.47
CA GLN A 269 -14.82 0.37 8.17
C GLN A 269 -14.30 1.50 7.28
N GLN A 270 -13.58 1.15 6.23
CA GLN A 270 -12.95 2.11 5.32
C GLN A 270 -13.11 1.66 3.87
N VAL A 271 -13.56 2.57 3.04
CA VAL A 271 -13.66 2.41 1.60
C VAL A 271 -12.91 3.55 0.95
N GLN A 272 -12.08 3.23 -0.03
CA GLN A 272 -11.39 4.22 -0.82
C GLN A 272 -12.21 4.53 -2.08
N ASP A 273 -12.70 5.77 -2.21
CA ASP A 273 -13.21 6.22 -3.51
C ASP A 273 -12.04 6.34 -4.49
N PHE A 274 -12.24 5.90 -5.72
CA PHE A 274 -11.24 6.10 -6.76
C PHE A 274 -10.91 7.59 -6.91
N ILE A 275 -9.64 7.89 -6.88
CA ILE A 275 -9.09 9.23 -7.14
C ILE A 275 -8.21 9.11 -8.39
N PRO A 276 -8.47 9.89 -9.45
CA PRO A 276 -7.65 9.88 -10.66
C PRO A 276 -6.27 10.46 -10.36
N LEU A 277 -5.32 9.57 -10.10
CA LEU A 277 -3.94 9.94 -9.84
C LEU A 277 -3.22 10.18 -11.18
N PRO A 278 -2.65 11.37 -11.41
CA PRO A 278 -1.95 11.67 -12.66
C PRO A 278 -0.91 10.62 -13.04
N MET A 279 -0.74 10.39 -14.34
CA MET A 279 0.15 9.41 -14.96
C MET A 279 -0.27 7.93 -14.78
N THR A 280 -1.33 7.63 -14.04
CA THR A 280 -1.87 6.26 -13.94
C THR A 280 -2.81 5.96 -15.10
N MET A 281 -2.91 4.67 -15.47
CA MET A 281 -3.87 4.21 -16.47
C MET A 281 -5.32 4.50 -16.06
N GLY A 282 -5.64 4.32 -14.78
CA GLY A 282 -6.97 4.64 -14.25
C GLY A 282 -7.33 6.12 -14.39
N CYS A 283 -6.35 7.04 -14.26
CA CYS A 283 -6.56 8.46 -14.52
C CYS A 283 -6.85 8.71 -16.02
N ALA A 284 -6.10 8.07 -16.92
CA ALA A 284 -6.35 8.17 -18.35
C ALA A 284 -7.75 7.65 -18.73
N MET A 285 -8.14 6.49 -18.20
CA MET A 285 -9.49 5.92 -18.36
C MET A 285 -10.58 6.86 -17.83
N TYR A 286 -10.36 7.45 -16.66
CA TYR A 286 -11.29 8.41 -16.06
C TYR A 286 -11.49 9.67 -16.90
N CYS A 287 -10.41 10.19 -17.51
CA CYS A 287 -10.47 11.42 -18.30
C CYS A 287 -11.03 11.17 -19.71
N ALA A 288 -10.60 10.09 -20.34
CA ALA A 288 -10.94 9.77 -21.73
C ALA A 288 -12.25 8.96 -21.87
N GLU A 289 -12.74 8.35 -20.79
CA GLU A 289 -13.95 7.49 -20.76
C GLU A 289 -13.86 6.28 -21.71
N ILE A 290 -12.64 5.77 -21.90
CA ILE A 290 -12.37 4.59 -22.72
C ILE A 290 -11.37 3.66 -22.01
N LEU A 291 -11.42 2.37 -22.35
CA LEU A 291 -10.37 1.40 -22.05
C LEU A 291 -9.14 1.63 -22.94
N PRO A 292 -7.98 1.01 -22.62
CA PRO A 292 -6.77 1.12 -23.45
C PRO A 292 -6.91 0.62 -24.90
N ASP A 293 -7.91 -0.19 -25.18
CA ASP A 293 -8.24 -0.70 -26.53
C ASP A 293 -9.22 0.21 -27.30
N GLY A 294 -9.65 1.33 -26.69
CA GLY A 294 -10.59 2.28 -27.24
C GLY A 294 -12.06 1.98 -26.93
N THR A 295 -12.37 0.90 -26.21
CA THR A 295 -13.75 0.57 -25.80
C THR A 295 -14.30 1.64 -24.85
N PRO A 296 -15.47 2.26 -25.15
CA PRO A 296 -16.11 3.22 -24.26
C PRO A 296 -16.47 2.58 -22.91
N ILE A 297 -16.32 3.35 -21.83
CA ILE A 297 -16.70 2.93 -20.46
C ILE A 297 -17.48 4.04 -19.79
N GLU A 298 -18.35 3.64 -18.86
CA GLU A 298 -19.02 4.58 -17.97
C GLU A 298 -18.06 5.07 -16.88
N VAL A 299 -18.10 6.36 -16.59
CA VAL A 299 -17.30 6.98 -15.56
C VAL A 299 -18.16 7.86 -14.66
N ASN A 300 -18.23 7.50 -13.39
CA ASN A 300 -19.04 8.20 -12.39
C ASN A 300 -18.34 9.49 -11.91
N LYS A 301 -18.54 10.60 -12.63
CA LYS A 301 -18.02 11.93 -12.24
C LYS A 301 -18.95 12.64 -11.26
N GLY A 302 -20.24 12.27 -11.24
CA GLY A 302 -21.25 12.84 -10.37
C GLY A 302 -21.14 12.37 -8.91
N LEU A 303 -21.40 13.28 -7.95
CA LEU A 303 -21.31 12.97 -6.52
C LEU A 303 -22.38 11.96 -6.06
N ALA A 304 -23.55 11.95 -6.68
CA ALA A 304 -24.67 11.08 -6.28
C ALA A 304 -24.31 9.61 -6.45
N GLU A 305 -23.85 9.22 -7.65
CA GLU A 305 -23.46 7.84 -7.95
C GLU A 305 -22.23 7.42 -7.14
N ARG A 306 -21.24 8.31 -7.00
CA ARG A 306 -20.07 8.05 -6.17
C ARG A 306 -20.42 7.76 -4.72
N ARG A 307 -21.38 8.49 -4.16
CA ARG A 307 -21.90 8.23 -2.81
C ARG A 307 -22.67 6.92 -2.74
N ALA A 308 -23.52 6.63 -3.73
CA ALA A 308 -24.30 5.40 -3.77
C ALA A 308 -23.40 4.15 -3.74
N GLN A 309 -22.38 4.05 -4.61
CA GLN A 309 -21.46 2.93 -4.61
C GLN A 309 -20.66 2.81 -3.31
N ARG A 310 -20.22 3.94 -2.75
CA ARG A 310 -19.51 3.94 -1.47
C ARG A 310 -20.41 3.48 -0.32
N GLU A 311 -21.65 3.92 -0.28
CA GLU A 311 -22.62 3.58 0.77
C GLU A 311 -22.97 2.09 0.75
N MET A 312 -23.00 1.43 -0.43
CA MET A 312 -23.15 -0.01 -0.54
C MET A 312 -22.08 -0.76 0.28
N LEU A 313 -20.84 -0.33 0.17
CA LEU A 313 -19.71 -0.95 0.89
C LEU A 313 -19.70 -0.64 2.40
N LEU A 314 -20.32 0.45 2.82
CA LEU A 314 -20.37 0.88 4.23
C LEU A 314 -21.62 0.41 4.96
N ARG A 315 -22.50 -0.36 4.29
CA ARG A 315 -23.67 -0.94 4.93
C ARG A 315 -23.27 -1.85 6.09
N GLN A 316 -24.10 -1.87 7.13
CA GLN A 316 -23.88 -2.74 8.27
C GLN A 316 -24.53 -4.11 8.02
N HIS A 317 -23.73 -5.13 7.82
CA HIS A 317 -24.19 -6.50 7.52
C HIS A 317 -24.13 -7.44 8.72
N GLY A 318 -23.42 -7.06 9.81
CA GLY A 318 -23.25 -7.87 11.01
C GLY A 318 -24.17 -7.48 12.16
N SER A 319 -24.50 -8.44 13.04
CA SER A 319 -25.25 -8.18 14.26
C SER A 319 -24.47 -7.27 15.22
N ALA A 320 -25.22 -6.58 16.09
CA ALA A 320 -24.86 -5.43 16.95
C ALA A 320 -23.58 -5.50 17.84
N HIS A 321 -22.74 -6.53 17.74
CA HIS A 321 -21.48 -6.61 18.52
C HIS A 321 -20.47 -5.50 18.16
N SER A 322 -20.66 -4.78 17.05
CA SER A 322 -19.81 -3.66 16.65
C SER A 322 -20.19 -2.30 17.27
N LYS A 323 -21.34 -2.21 17.96
CA LYS A 323 -21.80 -0.94 18.56
C LYS A 323 -20.92 -0.43 19.70
N THR A 324 -20.15 -1.30 20.32
CA THR A 324 -19.30 -0.91 21.46
C THR A 324 -18.02 -0.18 21.02
N GLN A 325 -17.51 -0.43 19.80
CA GLN A 325 -16.32 0.28 19.29
C GLN A 325 -16.66 1.65 18.69
N ALA A 326 -17.88 1.86 18.22
CA ALA A 326 -18.31 3.14 17.68
C ALA A 326 -18.51 4.22 18.75
N LYS A 327 -18.80 3.85 20.00
CA LYS A 327 -19.01 4.81 21.12
C LYS A 327 -17.73 5.46 21.61
N ASN A 328 -16.54 4.94 21.32
CA ASN A 328 -15.26 5.51 21.77
C ASN A 328 -14.55 6.41 20.73
N LYS A 329 -15.14 6.61 19.56
CA LYS A 329 -14.66 7.65 18.64
C LYS A 329 -15.38 8.95 18.93
N LYS A 330 -14.79 9.83 19.79
CA LYS A 330 -15.16 11.24 19.83
C LYS A 330 -15.07 11.78 18.40
N PRO A 331 -16.12 12.42 17.88
CA PRO A 331 -16.06 12.99 16.54
C PRO A 331 -14.93 14.00 16.49
N PHE A 332 -14.13 13.99 15.44
CA PHE A 332 -13.17 15.03 15.12
C PHE A 332 -13.96 16.33 14.86
N LYS A 333 -14.35 17.01 15.94
CA LYS A 333 -14.85 18.38 15.88
C LYS A 333 -13.61 19.25 15.78
N ASN A 334 -13.30 19.74 14.58
CA ASN A 334 -12.61 21.01 14.30
C ASN A 334 -11.93 20.98 12.92
N PHE A 335 -12.74 20.99 11.85
CA PHE A 335 -12.28 21.47 10.54
C PHE A 335 -13.09 22.68 10.04
N ALA A 336 -13.74 23.41 10.94
CA ALA A 336 -14.60 24.54 10.58
C ALA A 336 -14.26 25.84 11.35
N LYS A 337 -12.97 26.10 11.64
CA LYS A 337 -12.54 27.41 12.19
C LYS A 337 -11.21 27.88 11.60
N PHE A 338 -11.11 27.92 10.28
CA PHE A 338 -10.08 28.69 9.58
C PHE A 338 -10.69 29.47 8.40
N ARG A 339 -11.72 30.26 8.70
CA ARG A 339 -12.18 31.37 7.85
C ARG A 339 -12.71 32.46 8.76
N SER A 340 -11.85 33.42 9.01
CA SER A 340 -12.08 34.82 9.36
C SER A 340 -11.10 35.27 10.44
N GLY A 341 -10.11 36.00 10.06
CA GLY A 341 -9.16 36.63 11.00
C GLY A 341 -8.07 37.38 10.24
N GLY A 342 -8.35 38.64 9.86
CA GLY A 342 -7.38 39.71 9.93
C GLY A 342 -6.27 39.76 8.88
N ARG A 343 -6.44 40.59 7.86
CA ARG A 343 -5.33 41.30 7.20
C ARG A 343 -4.57 42.11 8.25
N SER A 344 -3.30 41.81 8.43
CA SER A 344 -2.32 42.77 9.00
C SER A 344 -0.95 42.59 8.34
N GLY A 345 -0.38 43.67 7.94
CA GLY A 345 0.74 43.91 7.05
C GLY A 345 2.02 43.13 7.31
N PHE A 346 2.62 42.67 6.23
CA PHE A 346 4.01 42.27 6.17
C PHE A 346 4.86 43.48 5.81
N SER A 347 5.54 44.03 6.79
CA SER A 347 6.67 44.94 6.58
C SER A 347 7.91 44.11 6.29
N GLY A 348 8.55 44.38 5.17
CA GLY A 348 9.78 43.76 4.73
C GLY A 348 10.94 43.93 5.73
N ARG A 349 11.66 42.83 6.00
CA ARG A 349 13.02 42.89 6.49
C ARG A 349 13.96 42.23 5.48
N HIS A 350 14.90 43.04 5.03
CA HIS A 350 16.04 42.67 4.21
C HIS A 350 16.88 41.58 4.87
N PHE A 351 17.24 40.56 4.10
CA PHE A 351 18.36 39.66 4.42
C PHE A 351 19.63 40.18 3.74
N PRO A 352 20.76 40.26 4.43
CA PRO A 352 22.05 40.58 3.79
C PRO A 352 22.59 39.30 3.10
N ARG A 353 23.04 39.49 1.86
CA ARG A 353 23.87 38.53 1.12
C ARG A 353 25.27 38.47 1.75
N LYS A 354 25.72 37.30 2.10
CA LYS A 354 27.13 36.90 2.03
C LYS A 354 27.19 35.48 1.51
#